data_11a2f01767203ea947f45769ab50945a
#
_entry.id   11a2f01767203ea947f45769ab50945a
#
_cell.length_a   1.000
_cell.length_b   1.000
_cell.length_c   1.000
_cell.angle_alpha   90.00
_cell.angle_beta   90.00
_cell.angle_gamma   90.00
#
_symmetry.space_group_name_H-M   'P 1'
#
loop_
_entity.id
_entity.type
_entity.pdbx_description
1 polymer ?
#
loop_
_entity_poly.entity_id
_entity_poly.type
_entity_poly.pdbx_seq_one_letter_code
_entity_poly.pdbx_strand_id
1 'polypeptide(L)'
;MMQVLYFGWVRSRIGHGKEELELPANIETVAGLIDWLKSRGDGYAHAFEDSDAIRAAVNQEIAPHDAAIADGDEVALFPPMTGG
;
A
#
# COMPACT_ATOMS: atom_id res chain seq x y z
N MET A 1 15.53 -2.10 -0.43
CA MET A 1 14.30 -2.30 0.34
C MET A 1 13.32 -1.19 0.03
N MET A 2 12.07 -1.53 -0.09
CA MET A 2 10.99 -0.56 -0.26
C MET A 2 10.44 -0.19 1.11
N GLN A 3 10.10 1.06 1.32
CA GLN A 3 9.44 1.51 2.53
C GLN A 3 7.94 1.65 2.26
N VAL A 4 7.11 1.01 3.07
CA VAL A 4 5.65 1.09 2.93
C VAL A 4 5.08 1.73 4.19
N LEU A 5 4.26 2.75 4.00
CA LEU A 5 3.63 3.50 5.09
C LEU A 5 2.12 3.26 5.04
N TYR A 6 1.54 3.08 6.20
CA TYR A 6 0.09 2.86 6.34
C TYR A 6 -0.52 3.95 7.20
N PHE A 7 -1.67 4.46 6.78
CA PHE A 7 -2.36 5.53 7.49
C PHE A 7 -3.83 5.21 7.69
N GLY A 8 -4.48 5.93 8.60
CA GLY A 8 -5.89 5.82 8.84
C GLY A 8 -6.32 4.40 9.25
N TRP A 9 -7.47 3.95 8.75
CA TRP A 9 -7.95 2.62 9.10
C TRP A 9 -7.13 1.51 8.45
N VAL A 10 -6.35 1.80 7.40
CA VAL A 10 -5.41 0.83 6.84
C VAL A 10 -4.38 0.46 7.92
N ARG A 11 -3.79 1.45 8.56
CA ARG A 11 -2.85 1.24 9.65
C ARG A 11 -3.48 0.46 10.80
N SER A 12 -4.71 0.84 11.18
CA SER A 12 -5.39 0.18 12.30
C SER A 12 -5.64 -1.30 12.03
N ARG A 13 -6.01 -1.63 10.81
CA ARG A 13 -6.31 -3.01 10.44
C ARG A 13 -5.06 -3.87 10.31
N ILE A 14 -3.96 -3.29 9.83
CA ILE A 14 -2.69 -4.01 9.70
C ILE A 14 -1.99 -4.15 11.05
N GLY A 15 -2.06 -3.11 11.87
CA GLY A 15 -1.50 -3.15 13.22
C GLY A 15 -0.18 -2.40 13.38
N HIS A 16 0.36 -1.81 12.34
CA HIS A 16 1.54 -0.96 12.43
C HIS A 16 1.53 0.06 11.30
N GLY A 17 2.32 1.12 11.46
CA GLY A 17 2.27 2.26 10.56
C GLY A 17 3.30 2.27 9.46
N LYS A 18 4.28 1.39 9.52
CA LYS A 18 5.37 1.41 8.56
C LYS A 18 6.12 0.09 8.59
N GLU A 19 6.62 -0.32 7.43
CA GLU A 19 7.54 -1.46 7.37
C GLU A 19 8.43 -1.36 6.15
N GLU A 20 9.58 -1.98 6.25
CA GLU A 20 10.49 -2.10 5.12
C GLU A 20 10.35 -3.49 4.53
N LEU A 21 10.20 -3.56 3.23
CA LEU A 21 9.93 -4.80 2.52
C LEU A 21 10.88 -4.97 1.35
N GLU A 22 11.23 -6.22 1.10
CA GLU A 22 11.91 -6.56 -0.14
C GLU A 22 10.85 -6.77 -1.20
N LEU A 23 10.82 -5.90 -2.21
CA LEU A 23 9.81 -5.96 -3.25
C LEU A 23 10.06 -7.18 -4.14
N PRO A 24 9.10 -8.12 -4.25
CA PRO A 24 9.24 -9.24 -5.17
C PRO A 24 9.43 -8.76 -6.61
N ALA A 25 10.30 -9.45 -7.36
CA ALA A 25 10.68 -9.01 -8.68
C ALA A 25 9.54 -8.93 -9.68
N ASN A 26 8.47 -9.68 -9.45
CA ASN A 26 7.30 -9.68 -10.34
C ASN A 26 6.29 -8.59 -10.01
N ILE A 27 6.56 -7.78 -9.01
CA ILE A 27 5.64 -6.69 -8.61
C ILE A 27 6.22 -5.38 -9.12
N GLU A 28 5.49 -4.72 -10.00
CA GLU A 28 5.96 -3.53 -10.68
C GLU A 28 5.02 -2.33 -10.55
N THR A 29 3.86 -2.50 -9.93
CA THR A 29 2.85 -1.43 -9.80
C THR A 29 2.28 -1.36 -8.40
N VAL A 30 1.63 -0.24 -8.09
CA VAL A 30 0.90 -0.07 -6.83
C VAL A 30 -0.14 -1.17 -6.66
N ALA A 31 -0.92 -1.45 -7.72
CA ALA A 31 -1.95 -2.50 -7.66
C ALA A 31 -1.34 -3.86 -7.33
N GLY A 32 -0.22 -4.19 -7.95
CA GLY A 32 0.49 -5.44 -7.66
C GLY A 32 0.97 -5.51 -6.23
N LEU A 33 1.46 -4.40 -5.69
CA LEU A 33 1.89 -4.32 -4.30
C LEU A 33 0.72 -4.58 -3.36
N ILE A 34 -0.43 -3.95 -3.60
CA ILE A 34 -1.62 -4.14 -2.76
C ILE A 34 -2.06 -5.60 -2.78
N ASP A 35 -2.13 -6.22 -3.95
CA ASP A 35 -2.51 -7.62 -4.07
C ASP A 35 -1.55 -8.54 -3.32
N TRP A 36 -0.26 -8.27 -3.41
CA TRP A 36 0.74 -9.05 -2.70
C TRP A 36 0.61 -8.88 -1.18
N LEU A 37 0.40 -7.64 -0.73
CA LEU A 37 0.22 -7.37 0.70
C LEU A 37 -1.00 -8.10 1.26
N LYS A 38 -2.09 -8.20 0.50
CA LYS A 38 -3.29 -8.92 0.93
C LYS A 38 -2.99 -10.38 1.27
N SER A 39 -2.00 -10.97 0.65
CA SER A 39 -1.64 -12.36 0.87
C SER A 39 -0.77 -12.58 2.11
N ARG A 40 -0.35 -11.52 2.78
CA ARG A 40 0.60 -11.62 3.89
C ARG A 40 -0.03 -11.91 5.24
N GLY A 41 -1.35 -11.83 5.36
CA GLY A 41 -2.02 -12.12 6.61
C GLY A 41 -3.41 -11.53 6.66
N ASP A 42 -4.16 -11.90 7.71
CA ASP A 42 -5.56 -11.49 7.86
C ASP A 42 -5.72 -9.99 8.01
N GLY A 43 -4.82 -9.33 8.72
CA GLY A 43 -4.86 -7.88 8.87
C GLY A 43 -4.69 -7.17 7.54
N TYR A 44 -3.78 -7.66 6.72
CA TYR A 44 -3.57 -7.11 5.37
C TYR A 44 -4.78 -7.39 4.48
N ALA A 45 -5.30 -8.61 4.51
CA ALA A 45 -6.49 -8.95 3.72
C ALA A 45 -7.68 -8.06 4.11
N HIS A 46 -7.86 -7.81 5.40
CA HIS A 46 -8.92 -6.93 5.89
C HIS A 46 -8.69 -5.47 5.48
N ALA A 47 -7.46 -4.99 5.62
CA ALA A 47 -7.13 -3.61 5.28
C ALA A 47 -7.40 -3.30 3.80
N PHE A 48 -7.14 -4.27 2.93
CA PHE A 48 -7.22 -4.10 1.48
C PHE A 48 -8.39 -4.86 0.84
N GLU A 49 -9.40 -5.23 1.62
CA GLU A 49 -10.53 -5.99 1.07
C GLU A 49 -11.27 -5.25 -0.03
N ASP A 50 -11.28 -3.92 0.02
CA ASP A 50 -11.77 -3.08 -1.06
C ASP A 50 -10.59 -2.28 -1.60
N SER A 51 -9.77 -2.95 -2.41
CA SER A 51 -8.53 -2.35 -2.89
C SER A 51 -8.78 -1.12 -3.77
N ASP A 52 -9.93 -1.04 -4.44
CA ASP A 52 -10.26 0.14 -5.25
C ASP A 52 -10.41 1.40 -4.40
N ALA A 53 -10.75 1.26 -3.14
CA ALA A 53 -10.90 2.39 -2.23
C ALA A 53 -9.56 2.89 -1.68
N ILE A 54 -8.49 2.10 -1.80
CA ILE A 54 -7.19 2.46 -1.24
C ILE A 54 -6.51 3.49 -2.14
N ARG A 55 -5.99 4.55 -1.52
CA ARG A 55 -5.21 5.58 -2.20
C ARG A 55 -3.73 5.33 -1.97
N ALA A 56 -2.92 5.78 -2.90
CA ALA A 56 -1.48 5.60 -2.81
C ALA A 56 -0.73 6.87 -3.13
N ALA A 57 0.42 7.04 -2.48
CA ALA A 57 1.39 8.06 -2.85
C ALA A 57 2.75 7.39 -3.01
N VAL A 58 3.41 7.62 -4.11
CA VAL A 58 4.73 7.08 -4.38
C VAL A 58 5.73 8.23 -4.27
N ASN A 59 6.69 8.09 -3.36
CA ASN A 59 7.68 9.13 -3.08
C ASN A 59 7.00 10.48 -2.81
N GLN A 60 5.92 10.44 -2.00
CA GLN A 60 5.17 11.60 -1.53
C GLN A 60 4.32 12.29 -2.60
N GLU A 61 4.11 11.65 -3.74
CA GLU A 61 3.22 12.14 -4.78
C GLU A 61 2.06 11.18 -4.98
N ILE A 62 0.84 11.70 -5.01
CA ILE A 62 -0.36 10.88 -5.25
C ILE A 62 -0.21 10.16 -6.59
N ALA A 63 -0.48 8.88 -6.58
CA ALA A 63 -0.26 8.02 -7.73
C ALA A 63 -1.44 7.08 -7.95
N PRO A 64 -1.77 6.79 -9.22
CA PRO A 64 -2.81 5.81 -9.53
C PRO A 64 -2.30 4.39 -9.25
N HIS A 65 -3.22 3.44 -9.26
CA HIS A 65 -2.87 2.04 -8.99
C HIS A 65 -1.97 1.41 -10.05
N ASP A 66 -1.98 1.93 -11.26
CA ASP A 66 -1.11 1.45 -12.33
C ASP A 66 0.27 2.13 -12.35
N ALA A 67 0.53 3.01 -11.39
CA ALA A 67 1.82 3.68 -11.31
C ALA A 67 2.93 2.65 -11.06
N ALA A 68 4.04 2.84 -11.74
CA ALA A 68 5.21 1.96 -11.57
C ALA A 68 5.89 2.21 -10.23
N ILE A 69 6.33 1.14 -9.60
CA ILE A 69 7.13 1.20 -8.38
C ILE A 69 8.37 0.34 -8.54
N ALA A 70 9.38 0.64 -7.76
CA ALA A 70 10.64 -0.09 -7.79
C ALA A 70 11.23 -0.18 -6.40
N ASP A 71 12.18 -1.08 -6.22
CA ASP A 71 12.89 -1.19 -4.97
C ASP A 71 13.54 0.15 -4.64
N GLY A 72 13.48 0.54 -3.37
CA GLY A 72 13.98 1.84 -2.94
C GLY A 72 12.94 2.93 -2.86
N ASP A 73 11.77 2.72 -3.47
CA ASP A 73 10.69 3.70 -3.39
C ASP A 73 10.01 3.68 -2.02
N GLU A 74 9.37 4.80 -1.69
CA GLU A 74 8.48 4.92 -0.54
C GLU A 74 7.04 4.92 -1.07
N VAL A 75 6.22 4.00 -0.58
CA VAL A 75 4.82 3.91 -0.98
C VAL A 75 3.94 4.07 0.25
N ALA A 76 3.09 5.08 0.26
CA ALA A 76 2.11 5.30 1.31
C ALA A 76 0.76 4.78 0.85
N LEU A 77 0.07 4.05 1.71
CA LEU A 77 -1.25 3.49 1.43
C LEU A 77 -2.22 4.01 2.50
N PHE A 78 -3.32 4.58 2.07
CA PHE A 78 -4.25 5.27 2.96
C PHE A 78 -5.67 5.18 2.44
N PRO A 79 -6.67 5.35 3.33
CA PRO A 79 -8.06 5.31 2.91
C PRO A 79 -8.41 6.54 2.07
N PRO A 80 -9.51 6.47 1.31
CA PRO A 80 -9.93 7.61 0.52
C PRO A 80 -10.26 8.79 1.44
N MET A 81 -9.89 9.98 0.97
CA MET A 81 -10.26 11.21 1.64
C MET A 81 -11.71 11.48 1.30
N THR A 82 -12.60 11.11 2.20
CA THR A 82 -13.98 11.50 2.03
C THR A 82 -14.06 12.95 2.42
N GLY A 83 -14.39 13.79 1.49
CA GLY A 83 -14.42 15.22 1.73
C GLY A 83 -15.61 15.64 2.56
N GLY A 84 -15.73 15.03 3.68
CA GLY A 84 -16.89 15.40 4.44
C GLY A 84 -16.87 15.17 5.73
#